data_184cf0c3d39672dff22124d3f0394d66
#
_entry.id   184cf0c3d39672dff22124d3f0394d66
#
_cell.length_a   1.000
_cell.length_b   1.000
_cell.length_c   1.000
_cell.angle_alpha   90.00
_cell.angle_beta   90.00
_cell.angle_gamma   90.00
#
_symmetry.space_group_name_H-M   'P 1'
#
loop_
_entity.id
_entity.type
_entity.pdbx_description
1 polymer ?
#
loop_
_entity_poly.entity_id
_entity_poly.type
_entity_poly.pdbx_seq_one_letter_code
_entity_poly.pdbx_strand_id
1 'polypeptide(L)'
;MEREVMEFDVVIVGGGPSGLSAAIRLKQLANEVGKNIEVCLIEKGSEVGAHILSGAVLEPRSLHELIPDWKERGAPLDTPVTADKFMFLSETGSFRMPTPPSMNNHGNYIISLGNFCRWLGEQAEALGVEIYPGFPAAEILYDDKGTTRHKYRLLMASQPNATQGQLWLFPDQYPIIL
;
A
#
# COMPACT_ATOMS: atom_id res chain seq x y z
N MET A 1 8.49 26.98 16.70
CA MET A 1 7.29 26.33 16.17
C MET A 1 7.10 25.05 16.96
N GLU A 2 6.01 24.91 17.66
CA GLU A 2 5.63 23.63 18.25
C GLU A 2 5.34 22.67 17.10
N ARG A 3 5.94 21.49 17.14
CA ARG A 3 5.68 20.42 16.18
C ARG A 3 4.48 19.64 16.68
N GLU A 4 3.52 19.41 15.81
CA GLU A 4 2.39 18.53 16.12
C GLU A 4 2.88 17.08 16.19
N VAL A 5 2.53 16.40 17.27
CA VAL A 5 2.96 15.02 17.55
C VAL A 5 1.73 14.14 17.58
N MET A 6 1.69 13.11 16.75
CA MET A 6 0.67 12.08 16.78
C MET A 6 1.30 10.74 17.13
N GLU A 7 0.62 9.95 17.95
CA GLU A 7 1.11 8.66 18.42
C GLU A 7 0.28 7.53 17.81
N PHE A 8 0.95 6.51 17.27
CA PHE A 8 0.34 5.33 16.67
C PHE A 8 1.02 4.06 17.19
N ASP A 9 0.26 2.97 17.28
CA ASP A 9 0.80 1.66 17.61
C ASP A 9 1.62 1.08 16.44
N VAL A 10 1.20 1.38 15.19
CA VAL A 10 1.89 0.93 13.97
C VAL A 10 1.88 2.04 12.93
N VAL A 11 3.05 2.28 12.33
CA VAL A 11 3.20 3.16 11.17
C VAL A 11 3.68 2.34 9.98
N ILE A 12 2.94 2.42 8.88
CA ILE A 12 3.27 1.77 7.61
C ILE A 12 3.75 2.83 6.62
N VAL A 13 4.88 2.59 5.99
CA VAL A 13 5.47 3.52 5.01
C VAL A 13 5.20 3.01 3.60
N GLY A 14 4.41 3.77 2.85
CA GLY A 14 4.06 3.51 1.45
C GLY A 14 2.65 2.97 1.24
N GLY A 15 1.86 3.71 0.46
CA GLY A 15 0.49 3.41 0.04
C GLY A 15 0.39 2.51 -1.20
N GLY A 16 1.35 1.61 -1.40
CA GLY A 16 1.28 0.58 -2.43
C GLY A 16 0.49 -0.65 -1.99
N PRO A 17 0.32 -1.66 -2.89
CA PRO A 17 -0.46 -2.87 -2.58
C PRO A 17 0.00 -3.58 -1.32
N SER A 18 1.31 -3.62 -1.09
CA SER A 18 1.92 -4.30 0.06
C SER A 18 1.57 -3.62 1.39
N GLY A 19 1.79 -2.29 1.48
CA GLY A 19 1.49 -1.52 2.70
C GLY A 19 0.00 -1.51 3.02
N LEU A 20 -0.84 -1.30 2.00
CA LEU A 20 -2.30 -1.32 2.16
C LEU A 20 -2.82 -2.69 2.59
N SER A 21 -2.32 -3.78 1.98
CA SER A 21 -2.69 -5.13 2.39
C SER A 21 -2.27 -5.45 3.83
N ALA A 22 -1.07 -4.99 4.24
CA ALA A 22 -0.59 -5.14 5.61
C ALA A 22 -1.48 -4.37 6.60
N ALA A 23 -1.85 -3.13 6.28
CA ALA A 23 -2.74 -2.30 7.09
C ALA A 23 -4.11 -2.95 7.27
N ILE A 24 -4.73 -3.40 6.16
CA ILE A 24 -6.04 -4.07 6.17
C ILE A 24 -5.98 -5.33 7.04
N ARG A 25 -4.99 -6.21 6.79
CA ARG A 25 -4.90 -7.48 7.52
C ARG A 25 -4.63 -7.27 9.01
N LEU A 26 -3.80 -6.30 9.37
CA LEU A 26 -3.54 -5.94 10.75
C LEU A 26 -4.81 -5.50 11.48
N LYS A 27 -5.61 -4.62 10.88
CA LYS A 27 -6.89 -4.17 11.46
C LYS A 27 -7.91 -5.29 11.54
N GLN A 28 -7.97 -6.18 10.53
CA GLN A 28 -8.84 -7.37 10.59
C GLN A 28 -8.47 -8.25 11.79
N LEU A 29 -7.18 -8.59 11.94
CA LEU A 29 -6.69 -9.42 13.04
C LEU A 29 -6.92 -8.75 14.42
N ALA A 30 -6.72 -7.44 14.51
CA ALA A 30 -6.99 -6.69 15.73
C ALA A 30 -8.47 -6.79 16.13
N ASN A 31 -9.38 -6.61 15.15
CA ASN A 31 -10.82 -6.74 15.36
C ASN A 31 -11.23 -8.17 15.75
N GLU A 32 -10.64 -9.20 15.12
CA GLU A 32 -10.89 -10.62 15.45
C GLU A 32 -10.59 -10.93 16.92
N VAL A 33 -9.55 -10.31 17.50
CA VAL A 33 -9.14 -10.52 18.89
C VAL A 33 -9.65 -9.45 19.86
N GLY A 34 -10.48 -8.53 19.39
CA GLY A 34 -11.06 -7.45 20.21
C GLY A 34 -10.03 -6.44 20.72
N LYS A 35 -8.89 -6.26 20.04
CA LYS A 35 -7.89 -5.25 20.36
C LYS A 35 -8.08 -4.00 19.52
N ASN A 36 -8.02 -2.85 20.16
CA ASN A 36 -7.89 -1.58 19.45
C ASN A 36 -6.40 -1.31 19.18
N ILE A 37 -6.04 -1.19 17.91
CA ILE A 37 -4.69 -0.83 17.44
C ILE A 37 -4.82 0.39 16.54
N GLU A 38 -4.08 1.44 16.85
CA GLU A 38 -4.00 2.65 16.04
C GLU A 38 -2.96 2.45 14.94
N VAL A 39 -3.43 2.41 13.69
CA VAL A 39 -2.60 2.16 12.51
C VAL A 39 -2.59 3.39 11.62
N CYS A 40 -1.39 3.90 11.33
CA CYS A 40 -1.15 4.98 10.39
C CYS A 40 -0.42 4.45 9.16
N LEU A 41 -0.82 4.93 7.98
CA LEU A 41 -0.13 4.70 6.71
C LEU A 41 0.27 6.05 6.13
N ILE A 42 1.56 6.22 5.82
CA ILE A 42 2.07 7.43 5.19
C ILE A 42 2.46 7.15 3.75
N GLU A 43 2.11 8.07 2.85
CA GLU A 43 2.40 8.00 1.42
C GLU A 43 3.03 9.31 0.96
N LYS A 44 4.17 9.22 0.22
CA LYS A 44 4.86 10.42 -0.30
C LYS A 44 4.10 11.10 -1.44
N GLY A 45 3.30 10.34 -2.19
CA GLY A 45 2.46 10.88 -3.26
C GLY A 45 1.35 11.77 -2.70
N SER A 46 0.84 12.68 -3.52
CA SER A 46 -0.27 13.57 -3.16
C SER A 46 -1.58 12.83 -2.86
N GLU A 47 -1.68 11.60 -3.32
CA GLU A 47 -2.77 10.66 -3.06
C GLU A 47 -2.24 9.22 -3.19
N VAL A 48 -2.97 8.26 -2.65
CA VAL A 48 -2.68 6.83 -2.84
C VAL A 48 -2.77 6.49 -4.34
N GLY A 49 -1.72 5.85 -4.87
CA GLY A 49 -1.65 5.47 -6.28
C GLY A 49 -1.12 6.54 -7.23
N ALA A 50 -0.87 7.79 -6.79
CA ALA A 50 -0.40 8.88 -7.66
C ALA A 50 0.91 8.58 -8.39
N HIS A 51 1.83 7.86 -7.76
CA HIS A 51 3.13 7.51 -8.34
C HIS A 51 3.12 6.18 -9.11
N ILE A 52 1.98 5.52 -9.22
CA ILE A 52 1.84 4.25 -9.95
C ILE A 52 1.49 4.55 -11.40
N LEU A 53 2.45 4.39 -12.31
CA LEU A 53 2.33 4.78 -13.72
C LEU A 53 1.83 3.66 -14.64
N SER A 54 1.88 2.42 -14.21
CA SER A 54 1.55 1.27 -15.07
C SER A 54 0.35 0.48 -14.56
N GLY A 55 -0.30 -0.21 -15.51
CA GLY A 55 -1.20 -1.32 -15.20
C GLY A 55 -0.44 -2.56 -14.72
N ALA A 56 -1.20 -3.54 -14.28
CA ALA A 56 -0.69 -4.84 -13.88
C ALA A 56 -1.64 -5.96 -14.32
N VAL A 57 -1.13 -7.18 -14.37
CA VAL A 57 -1.97 -8.38 -14.36
C VAL A 57 -2.04 -8.88 -12.94
N LEU A 58 -3.23 -8.92 -12.37
CA LEU A 58 -3.48 -9.34 -11.00
C LEU A 58 -4.01 -10.78 -10.97
N GLU A 59 -3.34 -11.64 -10.20
CA GLU A 59 -3.90 -12.92 -9.77
C GLU A 59 -4.81 -12.67 -8.57
N PRO A 60 -6.13 -12.98 -8.65
CA PRO A 60 -7.11 -12.55 -7.64
C PRO A 60 -7.06 -13.36 -6.34
N ARG A 61 -6.25 -14.41 -6.24
CA ARG A 61 -6.21 -15.29 -5.07
C ARG A 61 -5.89 -14.56 -3.77
N SER A 62 -4.81 -13.79 -3.76
CA SER A 62 -4.40 -13.03 -2.56
C SER A 62 -5.41 -11.95 -2.19
N LEU A 63 -6.06 -11.34 -3.18
CA LEU A 63 -7.16 -10.40 -2.91
C LEU A 63 -8.37 -11.13 -2.30
N HIS A 64 -8.70 -12.32 -2.80
CA HIS A 64 -9.81 -13.11 -2.25
C HIS A 64 -9.52 -13.59 -0.81
N GLU A 65 -8.27 -13.92 -0.50
CA GLU A 65 -7.85 -14.25 0.86
C GLU A 65 -7.93 -13.06 1.80
N LEU A 66 -7.61 -11.86 1.33
CA LEU A 66 -7.63 -10.62 2.13
C LEU A 66 -9.04 -10.05 2.29
N ILE A 67 -9.80 -9.98 1.19
CA ILE A 67 -11.15 -9.40 1.11
C ILE A 67 -12.03 -10.35 0.28
N PRO A 68 -12.64 -11.39 0.89
CA PRO A 68 -13.39 -12.42 0.16
C PRO A 68 -14.54 -11.85 -0.68
N ASP A 69 -15.16 -10.78 -0.22
CA ASP A 69 -16.30 -10.06 -0.84
C ASP A 69 -15.84 -8.86 -1.73
N TRP A 70 -14.63 -8.93 -2.30
CA TRP A 70 -14.07 -7.84 -3.10
C TRP A 70 -14.92 -7.46 -4.32
N LYS A 71 -15.66 -8.41 -4.90
CA LYS A 71 -16.55 -8.15 -6.03
C LYS A 71 -17.74 -7.28 -5.63
N GLU A 72 -18.37 -7.64 -4.53
CA GLU A 72 -19.52 -6.93 -3.94
C GLU A 72 -19.12 -5.54 -3.46
N ARG A 73 -17.84 -5.36 -3.04
CA ARG A 73 -17.26 -4.07 -2.67
C ARG A 73 -16.78 -3.25 -3.86
N GLY A 74 -16.99 -3.72 -5.09
CA GLY A 74 -16.64 -2.96 -6.29
C GLY A 74 -15.15 -2.80 -6.53
N ALA A 75 -14.34 -3.81 -6.24
CA ALA A 75 -12.93 -3.80 -6.60
C ALA A 75 -12.77 -3.60 -8.12
N PRO A 76 -11.85 -2.72 -8.59
CA PRO A 76 -11.73 -2.36 -10.00
C PRO A 76 -11.02 -3.43 -10.85
N LEU A 77 -11.59 -4.64 -10.88
CA LEU A 77 -11.14 -5.81 -11.62
C LEU A 77 -12.13 -6.12 -12.77
N ASP A 78 -12.27 -5.18 -13.70
CA ASP A 78 -13.31 -5.23 -14.74
C ASP A 78 -12.87 -5.96 -16.01
N THR A 79 -11.56 -6.21 -16.19
CA THR A 79 -11.01 -6.77 -17.44
C THR A 79 -10.35 -8.12 -17.19
N PRO A 80 -11.08 -9.24 -17.31
CA PRO A 80 -10.50 -10.57 -17.21
C PRO A 80 -9.56 -10.84 -18.39
N VAL A 81 -8.46 -11.55 -18.14
CA VAL A 81 -7.56 -12.01 -19.21
C VAL A 81 -8.24 -13.11 -20.00
N THR A 82 -8.43 -12.87 -21.30
CA THR A 82 -9.06 -13.85 -22.23
C THR A 82 -8.06 -14.60 -23.07
N ALA A 83 -6.85 -14.05 -23.30
CA ALA A 83 -5.80 -14.71 -24.08
C ALA A 83 -4.43 -14.09 -23.80
N ASP A 84 -3.41 -14.93 -23.90
CA ASP A 84 -2.01 -14.53 -23.91
C ASP A 84 -1.41 -14.70 -25.31
N LYS A 85 -0.55 -13.76 -25.69
CA LYS A 85 0.24 -13.86 -26.92
C LYS A 85 1.71 -13.67 -26.60
N PHE A 86 2.50 -14.71 -26.78
CA PHE A 86 3.95 -14.65 -26.68
C PHE A 86 4.54 -14.48 -28.08
N MET A 87 5.20 -13.35 -28.32
CA MET A 87 5.66 -12.94 -29.65
C MET A 87 7.17 -12.72 -29.64
N PHE A 88 7.85 -13.26 -30.64
CA PHE A 88 9.21 -12.85 -30.98
C PHE A 88 9.13 -11.69 -31.97
N LEU A 89 9.87 -10.60 -31.69
CA LEU A 89 9.92 -9.41 -32.52
C LEU A 89 11.30 -9.28 -33.18
N SER A 90 11.33 -8.90 -34.44
CA SER A 90 12.51 -8.51 -35.17
C SER A 90 12.32 -7.11 -35.76
N GLU A 91 13.36 -6.53 -36.37
CA GLU A 91 13.26 -5.20 -37.01
C GLU A 91 12.20 -5.13 -38.11
N THR A 92 11.94 -6.25 -38.79
CA THR A 92 11.07 -6.29 -39.98
C THR A 92 9.83 -7.14 -39.81
N GLY A 93 9.64 -7.80 -38.65
CA GLY A 93 8.48 -8.65 -38.47
C GLY A 93 8.33 -9.25 -37.07
N SER A 94 7.31 -10.07 -36.93
CA SER A 94 7.04 -10.77 -35.67
C SER A 94 6.50 -12.17 -35.95
N PHE A 95 6.76 -13.14 -35.07
CA PHE A 95 6.10 -14.44 -35.11
C PHE A 95 5.67 -14.88 -33.70
N ARG A 96 4.57 -15.61 -33.66
CA ARG A 96 3.98 -16.13 -32.43
C ARG A 96 4.72 -17.39 -31.98
N MET A 97 5.10 -17.42 -30.72
CA MET A 97 5.68 -18.58 -30.04
C MET A 97 4.64 -19.21 -29.09
N PRO A 98 4.81 -20.47 -28.71
CA PRO A 98 4.02 -21.07 -27.63
C PRO A 98 4.22 -20.27 -26.33
N THR A 99 3.13 -19.94 -25.67
CA THR A 99 3.18 -19.24 -24.37
C THR A 99 3.71 -20.21 -23.31
N PRO A 100 4.83 -19.87 -22.61
CA PRO A 100 5.32 -20.70 -21.51
C PRO A 100 4.26 -20.84 -20.42
N PRO A 101 4.16 -21.99 -19.74
CA PRO A 101 3.16 -22.20 -18.68
C PRO A 101 3.21 -21.14 -17.55
N SER A 102 4.41 -20.66 -17.22
CA SER A 102 4.64 -19.61 -16.20
C SER A 102 4.15 -18.22 -16.63
N MET A 103 3.83 -18.02 -17.92
CA MET A 103 3.30 -16.77 -18.47
C MET A 103 1.81 -16.87 -18.82
N ASN A 104 1.15 -17.94 -18.39
CA ASN A 104 -0.29 -18.10 -18.59
C ASN A 104 -1.05 -17.28 -17.54
N ASN A 105 -1.85 -16.33 -18.00
CA ASN A 105 -2.64 -15.43 -17.15
C ASN A 105 -4.14 -15.77 -17.16
N HIS A 106 -4.52 -16.94 -17.58
CA HIS A 106 -5.93 -17.34 -17.58
C HIS A 106 -6.51 -17.30 -16.15
N GLY A 107 -7.61 -16.57 -15.96
CA GLY A 107 -8.23 -16.35 -14.65
C GLY A 107 -7.71 -15.13 -13.89
N ASN A 108 -6.70 -14.45 -14.43
CA ASN A 108 -6.19 -13.18 -13.90
C ASN A 108 -6.95 -12.00 -14.52
N TYR A 109 -6.68 -10.80 -13.99
CA TYR A 109 -7.31 -9.55 -14.43
C TYR A 109 -6.27 -8.52 -14.84
N ILE A 110 -6.53 -7.81 -15.95
CA ILE A 110 -5.77 -6.61 -16.32
C ILE A 110 -6.36 -5.44 -15.55
N ILE A 111 -5.54 -4.76 -14.77
CA ILE A 111 -5.99 -3.68 -13.88
C ILE A 111 -5.16 -2.41 -14.06
N SER A 112 -5.75 -1.27 -13.68
CA SER A 112 -4.99 -0.10 -13.30
C SER A 112 -4.52 -0.27 -11.86
N LEU A 113 -3.21 -0.44 -11.66
CA LEU A 113 -2.67 -0.65 -10.31
C LEU A 113 -2.89 0.57 -9.41
N GLY A 114 -2.87 1.79 -9.97
CA GLY A 114 -3.19 3.01 -9.24
C GLY A 114 -4.64 3.03 -8.73
N ASN A 115 -5.61 2.67 -9.59
CA ASN A 115 -7.03 2.59 -9.19
C ASN A 115 -7.24 1.49 -8.14
N PHE A 116 -6.56 0.37 -8.30
CA PHE A 116 -6.63 -0.73 -7.34
C PHE A 116 -6.08 -0.30 -5.96
N CYS A 117 -4.97 0.43 -5.92
CA CYS A 117 -4.43 0.95 -4.66
C CYS A 117 -5.35 1.98 -4.01
N ARG A 118 -5.99 2.87 -4.78
CA ARG A 118 -6.99 3.80 -4.22
C ARG A 118 -8.14 3.04 -3.56
N TRP A 119 -8.69 2.05 -4.27
CA TRP A 119 -9.75 1.21 -3.71
C TRP A 119 -9.30 0.46 -2.44
N LEU A 120 -8.07 -0.09 -2.42
CA LEU A 120 -7.51 -0.70 -1.19
C LEU A 120 -7.37 0.34 -0.07
N GLY A 121 -7.01 1.57 -0.38
CA GLY A 121 -6.96 2.68 0.57
C GLY A 121 -8.32 2.92 1.22
N GLU A 122 -9.38 3.00 0.42
CA GLU A 122 -10.77 3.13 0.92
C GLU A 122 -11.16 1.97 1.84
N GLN A 123 -10.74 0.73 1.51
CA GLN A 123 -11.00 -0.43 2.37
C GLN A 123 -10.21 -0.34 3.69
N ALA A 124 -8.98 0.17 3.66
CA ALA A 124 -8.17 0.37 4.85
C ALA A 124 -8.77 1.45 5.76
N GLU A 125 -9.18 2.59 5.21
CA GLU A 125 -9.85 3.67 5.94
C GLU A 125 -11.17 3.21 6.57
N ALA A 126 -11.94 2.40 5.86
CA ALA A 126 -13.18 1.81 6.38
C ALA A 126 -12.95 0.89 7.61
N LEU A 127 -11.73 0.34 7.76
CA LEU A 127 -11.30 -0.42 8.93
C LEU A 127 -10.68 0.45 10.03
N GLY A 128 -10.59 1.77 9.82
CA GLY A 128 -10.01 2.71 10.77
C GLY A 128 -8.48 2.81 10.68
N VAL A 129 -7.89 2.63 9.50
CA VAL A 129 -6.51 3.02 9.22
C VAL A 129 -6.49 4.51 8.89
N GLU A 130 -5.60 5.26 9.50
CA GLU A 130 -5.38 6.67 9.14
C GLU A 130 -4.36 6.75 8.01
N ILE A 131 -4.77 7.30 6.85
CA ILE A 131 -3.89 7.45 5.69
C ILE A 131 -3.50 8.91 5.50
N TYR A 132 -2.19 9.17 5.44
CA TYR A 132 -1.61 10.50 5.26
C TYR A 132 -0.85 10.58 3.94
N PRO A 133 -1.50 11.01 2.85
CA PRO A 133 -0.83 11.30 1.59
C PRO A 133 -0.06 12.64 1.65
N GLY A 134 1.00 12.77 0.85
CA GLY A 134 1.87 13.94 0.83
C GLY A 134 2.95 13.94 1.92
N PHE A 135 3.10 12.87 2.70
CA PHE A 135 4.04 12.76 3.80
C PHE A 135 5.12 11.71 3.53
N PRO A 136 6.28 12.08 2.99
CA PRO A 136 7.40 11.16 2.84
C PRO A 136 8.04 10.86 4.20
N ALA A 137 8.34 9.58 4.45
CA ALA A 137 9.21 9.20 5.56
C ALA A 137 10.61 9.73 5.29
N ALA A 138 11.16 10.53 6.21
CA ALA A 138 12.47 11.12 6.06
C ALA A 138 13.52 10.37 6.89
N GLU A 139 13.20 10.04 8.14
CA GLU A 139 14.17 9.47 9.08
C GLU A 139 13.45 8.68 10.16
N ILE A 140 14.12 7.62 10.66
CA ILE A 140 13.70 6.91 11.86
C ILE A 140 14.49 7.50 13.03
N LEU A 141 13.79 7.99 14.03
CA LEU A 141 14.42 8.53 15.22
C LEU A 141 14.50 7.46 16.31
N TYR A 142 15.67 7.34 16.90
CA TYR A 142 15.95 6.42 18.01
C TYR A 142 16.11 7.21 19.30
N ASP A 143 15.78 6.59 20.44
CA ASP A 143 16.09 7.14 21.74
C ASP A 143 17.60 7.11 22.03
N ASP A 144 18.05 7.80 23.10
CA ASP A 144 19.47 7.85 23.50
C ASP A 144 20.07 6.48 23.84
N LYS A 145 19.26 5.44 23.94
CA LYS A 145 19.65 4.05 24.23
C LYS A 145 19.68 3.16 22.99
N GLY A 146 19.31 3.71 21.82
CA GLY A 146 19.25 2.97 20.56
C GLY A 146 18.18 1.87 20.55
N THR A 147 17.21 1.93 21.44
CA THR A 147 16.16 0.92 21.59
C THR A 147 14.84 1.44 21.05
N THR A 148 14.29 0.69 20.08
CA THR A 148 12.98 0.94 19.47
C THR A 148 11.83 0.44 20.37
N ARG A 149 11.75 0.89 21.63
CA ARG A 149 10.82 0.28 22.60
C ARG A 149 9.57 1.07 22.93
N HIS A 150 9.21 2.08 22.13
CA HIS A 150 8.08 2.93 22.47
C HIS A 150 7.16 3.17 21.24
N LYS A 151 5.94 3.68 21.45
CA LYS A 151 4.98 4.01 20.40
C LYS A 151 5.59 4.90 19.32
N TYR A 152 5.20 4.70 18.06
CA TYR A 152 5.67 5.55 16.97
C TYR A 152 5.09 6.95 17.10
N ARG A 153 5.96 7.95 17.11
CA ARG A 153 5.60 9.35 17.09
C ARG A 153 5.77 9.92 15.71
N LEU A 154 4.69 10.42 15.17
CA LEU A 154 4.65 11.15 13.93
C LEU A 154 4.87 12.63 14.24
N LEU A 155 6.02 13.19 13.84
CA LEU A 155 6.26 14.61 13.92
C LEU A 155 5.93 15.26 12.58
N MET A 156 4.84 15.99 12.52
CA MET A 156 4.52 16.84 11.39
C MET A 156 5.31 18.14 11.47
N ALA A 157 6.31 18.31 10.60
CA ALA A 157 6.98 19.57 10.44
C ALA A 157 6.27 20.39 9.36
N SER A 158 5.45 21.34 9.74
CA SER A 158 5.02 22.40 8.83
C SER A 158 6.17 23.37 8.61
N GLN A 159 6.85 23.30 7.48
CA GLN A 159 7.71 24.40 7.05
C GLN A 159 6.89 25.38 6.20
N PRO A 160 7.00 26.70 6.42
CA PRO A 160 6.23 27.70 5.67
C PRO A 160 6.51 27.72 4.16
N ASN A 161 7.56 27.03 3.69
CA ASN A 161 8.00 27.00 2.28
C ASN A 161 8.24 25.56 1.75
N ALA A 162 7.85 24.52 2.48
CA ALA A 162 7.98 23.16 1.99
C ALA A 162 6.74 22.80 1.16
N THR A 163 6.94 22.53 -0.12
CA THR A 163 5.91 22.01 -1.03
C THR A 163 5.48 20.58 -0.67
N GLN A 164 6.10 19.98 0.34
CA GLN A 164 5.78 18.67 0.90
C GLN A 164 6.14 18.67 2.39
N GLY A 165 5.23 18.20 3.24
CA GLY A 165 5.49 17.97 4.67
C GLY A 165 6.59 16.92 4.85
N GLN A 166 7.52 17.19 5.77
CA GLN A 166 8.51 16.20 6.19
C GLN A 166 8.05 15.54 7.49
N LEU A 167 8.01 14.23 7.47
CA LEU A 167 7.57 13.42 8.58
C LEU A 167 8.76 12.79 9.30
N TRP A 168 8.77 12.89 10.62
CA TRP A 168 9.76 12.27 11.49
C TRP A 168 9.08 11.15 12.29
N LEU A 169 9.67 9.95 12.27
CA LEU A 169 9.16 8.78 12.98
C LEU A 169 9.99 8.49 14.22
N PHE A 170 9.34 8.44 15.37
CA PHE A 170 9.96 7.94 16.60
C PHE A 170 9.43 6.54 16.90
N PRO A 171 10.27 5.51 16.96
CA PRO A 171 9.82 4.17 17.31
C PRO A 171 9.68 4.00 18.82
N ASP A 172 8.44 3.84 19.27
CA ASP A 172 8.13 3.49 20.66
C ASP A 172 7.37 2.15 20.73
N GLN A 173 8.06 1.03 20.80
CA GLN A 173 7.63 -0.34 21.17
C GLN A 173 7.23 -1.37 20.08
N TYR A 174 7.00 -1.06 18.79
CA TYR A 174 6.61 -2.09 17.79
C TYR A 174 7.46 -2.08 16.52
N PRO A 175 7.61 -3.22 15.79
CA PRO A 175 8.44 -3.28 14.59
C PRO A 175 7.82 -2.49 13.42
N ILE A 176 8.65 -1.74 12.71
CA ILE A 176 8.29 -1.16 11.41
C ILE A 176 8.10 -2.30 10.42
N ILE A 177 6.95 -2.36 9.76
CA ILE A 177 6.75 -3.18 8.57
C ILE A 177 7.02 -2.25 7.37
N LEU A 178 8.19 -2.42 6.76
CA LEU A 178 8.57 -1.73 5.53
C LEU A 178 8.00 -2.45 4.30
#